data_9bbfc1246fb44edc4b9e625a8bc28e16
#
_entry.id   9bbfc1246fb44edc4b9e625a8bc28e16
#
_cell.length_a   1.000
_cell.length_b   1.000
_cell.length_c   1.000
_cell.angle_alpha   90.00
_cell.angle_beta   90.00
_cell.angle_gamma   90.00
#
_symmetry.space_group_name_H-M   'P 1'
#
loop_
_entity.id
_entity.type
_entity.pdbx_description
1 polymer ?
#
loop_
_entity_poly.entity_id
_entity_poly.type
_entity_poly.pdbx_seq_one_letter_code
_entity_poly.pdbx_strand_id
1 'polypeptide(L)'
;MDNNTNDFQVKITEDEQHEIVQLNADYQSTILEMGELHLTKLNLNRELDDLNKVEDTLNSKYDNLKQKENLFLERLSNKYGEGILDPKTGMYIKN
;
A
#
# COMPACT_ATOMS: atom_id res chain seq x y z
N MET A 1 -22.91 22.87 -59.67
CA MET A 1 -22.98 22.44 -58.29
C MET A 1 -22.51 21.00 -58.14
N ASP A 2 -21.68 20.80 -57.21
CA ASP A 2 -21.12 19.48 -57.00
C ASP A 2 -21.97 18.69 -56.02
N ASN A 3 -22.71 17.74 -56.51
CA ASN A 3 -23.55 16.85 -55.70
C ASN A 3 -22.81 15.63 -55.18
N ASN A 4 -21.62 15.37 -55.70
CA ASN A 4 -20.89 14.15 -55.36
C ASN A 4 -20.42 14.17 -53.92
N THR A 5 -20.03 15.31 -53.41
CA THR A 5 -19.63 15.45 -52.02
C THR A 5 -20.76 15.11 -51.06
N ASN A 6 -21.98 15.41 -51.44
CA ASN A 6 -23.17 15.17 -50.59
C ASN A 6 -23.54 13.67 -50.55
N ASP A 7 -23.17 12.90 -51.58
CA ASP A 7 -23.45 11.48 -51.60
C ASP A 7 -22.72 10.69 -50.53
N PHE A 8 -21.56 11.20 -50.06
CA PHE A 8 -20.72 10.56 -49.08
C PHE A 8 -20.78 11.23 -47.70
N GLN A 9 -21.60 12.26 -47.58
CA GLN A 9 -21.71 12.99 -46.33
C GLN A 9 -23.16 12.92 -45.86
N VAL A 10 -23.34 12.54 -44.63
CA VAL A 10 -24.65 12.54 -43.99
C VAL A 10 -24.54 13.40 -42.74
N LYS A 11 -25.45 14.35 -42.65
CA LYS A 11 -25.53 15.20 -41.47
C LYS A 11 -26.34 14.52 -40.41
N ILE A 12 -25.75 14.31 -39.25
CA ILE A 12 -26.46 13.75 -38.10
C ILE A 12 -27.49 14.76 -37.57
N THR A 13 -28.45 14.28 -36.82
CA THR A 13 -29.45 15.10 -36.18
C THR A 13 -28.87 15.92 -35.05
N GLU A 14 -29.61 16.95 -34.60
CA GLU A 14 -29.19 17.75 -33.45
C GLU A 14 -29.05 16.86 -32.18
N ASP A 15 -29.99 15.96 -31.97
CA ASP A 15 -29.96 15.05 -30.84
C ASP A 15 -28.72 14.16 -30.89
N GLU A 16 -28.41 13.62 -32.06
CA GLU A 16 -27.20 12.81 -32.24
C GLU A 16 -25.95 13.63 -32.01
N GLN A 17 -25.92 14.88 -32.44
CA GLN A 17 -24.81 15.77 -32.20
C GLN A 17 -24.63 16.08 -30.70
N HIS A 18 -25.72 16.26 -29.98
CA HIS A 18 -25.69 16.43 -28.53
C HIS A 18 -25.14 15.18 -27.84
N GLU A 19 -25.53 14.01 -28.30
CA GLU A 19 -25.02 12.75 -27.76
C GLU A 19 -23.53 12.60 -27.95
N ILE A 20 -22.99 12.95 -29.13
CA ILE A 20 -21.56 12.84 -29.36
C ILE A 20 -20.75 13.84 -28.54
N VAL A 21 -21.28 15.04 -28.36
CA VAL A 21 -20.67 16.06 -27.51
C VAL A 21 -20.64 15.58 -26.06
N GLN A 22 -21.74 15.00 -25.60
CA GLN A 22 -21.82 14.47 -24.23
C GLN A 22 -20.90 13.28 -24.05
N LEU A 23 -20.85 12.38 -25.02
CA LEU A 23 -19.92 11.25 -24.98
C LEU A 23 -18.46 11.71 -24.87
N ASN A 24 -18.08 12.70 -25.67
CA ASN A 24 -16.73 13.24 -25.63
C ASN A 24 -16.41 13.86 -24.28
N ALA A 25 -17.35 14.59 -23.71
CA ALA A 25 -17.19 15.18 -22.38
C ALA A 25 -17.05 14.08 -21.30
N ASP A 26 -17.86 13.04 -21.40
CA ASP A 26 -17.82 11.92 -20.48
C ASP A 26 -16.49 11.14 -20.60
N TYR A 27 -16.00 10.94 -21.82
CA TYR A 27 -14.69 10.32 -22.04
C TYR A 27 -13.58 11.14 -21.38
N GLN A 28 -13.57 12.45 -21.62
CA GLN A 28 -12.55 13.34 -21.05
C GLN A 28 -12.58 13.33 -19.52
N SER A 29 -13.78 13.43 -18.97
CA SER A 29 -13.97 13.38 -17.52
C SER A 29 -13.49 12.04 -16.93
N THR A 30 -13.82 10.94 -17.59
CA THR A 30 -13.44 9.61 -17.15
C THR A 30 -11.92 9.41 -17.23
N ILE A 31 -11.30 9.88 -18.30
CA ILE A 31 -9.84 9.80 -18.45
C ILE A 31 -9.14 10.58 -17.34
N LEU A 32 -9.68 11.76 -17.00
CA LEU A 32 -9.14 12.57 -15.91
C LEU A 32 -9.24 11.82 -14.57
N GLU A 33 -10.41 11.24 -14.30
CA GLU A 33 -10.62 10.45 -13.08
C GLU A 33 -9.69 9.24 -13.02
N MET A 34 -9.48 8.57 -14.14
CA MET A 34 -8.54 7.45 -14.22
C MET A 34 -7.12 7.91 -13.91
N GLY A 35 -6.73 9.07 -14.42
CA GLY A 35 -5.43 9.65 -14.13
C GLY A 35 -5.25 10.00 -12.66
N GLU A 36 -6.25 10.60 -12.05
CA GLU A 36 -6.25 10.92 -10.63
C GLU A 36 -6.16 9.66 -9.76
N LEU A 37 -6.92 8.63 -10.12
CA LEU A 37 -6.87 7.35 -9.43
C LEU A 37 -5.48 6.73 -9.55
N HIS A 38 -4.88 6.77 -10.74
CA HIS A 38 -3.54 6.24 -10.96
C HIS A 38 -2.50 6.91 -10.06
N LEU A 39 -2.55 8.23 -9.96
CA LEU A 39 -1.67 8.98 -9.07
C LEU A 39 -1.89 8.62 -7.61
N THR A 40 -3.13 8.47 -7.20
CA THR A 40 -3.46 8.05 -5.84
C THR A 40 -2.88 6.67 -5.54
N LYS A 41 -3.01 5.73 -6.47
CA LYS A 41 -2.44 4.39 -6.33
C LYS A 41 -0.92 4.43 -6.23
N LEU A 42 -0.25 5.25 -7.04
CA LEU A 42 1.20 5.42 -6.95
C LEU A 42 1.62 5.90 -5.57
N ASN A 43 0.93 6.89 -5.04
CA ASN A 43 1.21 7.43 -3.72
C ASN A 43 0.99 6.40 -2.62
N LEU A 44 -0.11 5.65 -2.70
CA LEU A 44 -0.41 4.58 -1.74
C LEU A 44 0.63 3.46 -1.80
N ASN A 45 1.10 3.10 -2.99
CA ASN A 45 2.14 2.10 -3.15
C ASN A 45 3.46 2.56 -2.52
N ARG A 46 3.80 3.85 -2.65
CA ARG A 46 4.99 4.41 -2.00
C ARG A 46 4.87 4.37 -0.49
N GLU A 47 3.69 4.73 0.04
CA GLU A 47 3.42 4.65 1.47
C GLU A 47 3.52 3.21 1.98
N LEU A 48 2.98 2.26 1.20
CA LEU A 48 3.07 0.84 1.54
C LEU A 48 4.53 0.36 1.57
N ASP A 49 5.33 0.77 0.58
CA ASP A 49 6.76 0.43 0.53
C ASP A 49 7.49 0.97 1.76
N ASP A 50 7.19 2.21 2.16
CA ASP A 50 7.79 2.82 3.34
C ASP A 50 7.39 2.07 4.61
N LEU A 51 6.13 1.68 4.73
CA LEU A 51 5.65 0.88 5.85
C LEU A 51 6.30 -0.49 5.90
N ASN A 52 6.50 -1.12 4.75
CA ASN A 52 7.19 -2.40 4.67
C ASN A 52 8.63 -2.30 5.17
N LYS A 53 9.31 -1.20 4.88
CA LYS A 53 10.67 -0.95 5.38
C LYS A 53 10.68 -0.79 6.89
N VAL A 54 9.71 -0.07 7.44
CA VAL A 54 9.57 0.08 8.90
C VAL A 54 9.31 -1.28 9.53
N GLU A 55 8.44 -2.08 8.93
CA GLU A 55 8.13 -3.43 9.41
C GLU A 55 9.39 -4.29 9.44
N ASP A 56 10.19 -4.28 8.38
CA ASP A 56 11.44 -5.03 8.32
C ASP A 56 12.40 -4.61 9.43
N THR A 57 12.50 -3.31 9.68
CA THR A 57 13.33 -2.77 10.75
C THR A 57 12.85 -3.24 12.11
N LEU A 58 11.53 -3.21 12.35
CA LEU A 58 10.95 -3.65 13.60
C LEU A 58 11.10 -5.15 13.81
N ASN A 59 10.95 -5.94 12.75
CA ASN A 59 11.16 -7.38 12.82
C ASN A 59 12.59 -7.70 13.20
N SER A 60 13.57 -7.01 12.61
CA SER A 60 14.99 -7.17 12.96
C SER A 60 15.26 -6.79 14.41
N LYS A 61 14.63 -5.71 14.86
CA LYS A 61 14.75 -5.28 16.25
C LYS A 61 14.18 -6.32 17.23
N TYR A 62 13.03 -6.88 16.87
CA TYR A 62 12.40 -7.93 17.66
C TYR A 62 13.31 -9.16 17.76
N ASP A 63 13.87 -9.60 16.63
CA ASP A 63 14.76 -10.75 16.61
C ASP A 63 16.01 -10.52 17.47
N ASN A 64 16.57 -9.30 17.41
CA ASN A 64 17.72 -8.92 18.24
C ASN A 64 17.37 -8.95 19.73
N LEU A 65 16.18 -8.49 20.08
CA LEU A 65 15.69 -8.52 21.46
C LEU A 65 15.52 -9.97 21.95
N LYS A 66 15.01 -10.83 21.10
CA LYS A 66 14.88 -12.26 21.41
C LYS A 66 16.25 -12.90 21.70
N GLN A 67 17.24 -12.59 20.87
CA GLN A 67 18.61 -13.08 21.08
C GLN A 67 19.19 -12.57 22.38
N LYS A 68 19.01 -11.29 22.70
CA LYS A 68 19.47 -10.70 23.96
C LYS A 68 18.81 -11.35 25.17
N GLU A 69 17.50 -11.58 25.08
CA GLU A 69 16.74 -12.26 26.11
C GLU A 69 17.28 -13.69 26.33
N ASN A 70 17.49 -14.45 25.28
CA ASN A 70 18.00 -15.81 25.36
C ASN A 70 19.39 -15.84 25.97
N LEU A 71 20.27 -14.94 25.57
CA LEU A 71 21.62 -14.84 26.13
C LEU A 71 21.58 -14.44 27.61
N PHE A 72 20.69 -13.56 27.98
CA PHE A 72 20.52 -13.14 29.36
C PHE A 72 20.03 -14.29 30.24
N LEU A 73 18.99 -15.01 29.78
CA LEU A 73 18.46 -16.16 30.48
C LEU A 73 19.50 -17.28 30.61
N GLU A 74 20.31 -17.49 29.58
CA GLU A 74 21.42 -18.45 29.60
C GLU A 74 22.45 -18.08 30.64
N ARG A 75 22.81 -16.77 30.73
CA ARG A 75 23.75 -16.31 31.76
C ARG A 75 23.20 -16.52 33.18
N LEU A 76 21.92 -16.28 33.38
CA LEU A 76 21.27 -16.51 34.66
C LEU A 76 21.27 -17.99 35.01
N SER A 77 20.96 -18.85 34.05
CA SER A 77 20.97 -20.28 34.24
C SER A 77 22.35 -20.78 34.58
N ASN A 78 23.39 -20.28 33.91
CA ASN A 78 24.77 -20.64 34.17
C ASN A 78 25.26 -20.17 35.55
N LYS A 79 24.78 -19.01 35.97
CA LYS A 79 25.20 -18.38 37.25
C LYS A 79 24.45 -18.95 38.45
N TYR A 80 23.16 -19.18 38.33
CA TYR A 80 22.29 -19.53 39.46
C TYR A 80 21.69 -20.93 39.36
N GLY A 81 21.89 -21.65 38.25
CA GLY A 81 21.21 -22.89 37.94
C GLY A 81 19.90 -22.65 37.21
N GLU A 82 19.25 -23.71 36.79
CA GLU A 82 17.99 -23.60 36.09
C GLU A 82 16.92 -23.01 36.99
N GLY A 83 16.06 -22.15 36.41
CA GLY A 83 15.02 -21.52 37.16
C GLY A 83 14.21 -20.56 36.30
N ILE A 84 13.38 -19.77 36.96
CA ILE A 84 12.47 -18.79 36.32
C ILE A 84 12.74 -17.43 36.95
N LEU A 85 12.93 -16.42 36.08
CA LEU A 85 13.08 -15.04 36.51
C LEU A 85 11.72 -14.37 36.66
N ASP A 86 11.51 -13.71 37.80
CA ASP A 86 10.41 -12.77 37.97
C ASP A 86 10.97 -11.37 37.73
N PRO A 87 10.66 -10.75 36.58
CA PRO A 87 11.23 -9.43 36.25
C PRO A 87 10.69 -8.30 37.11
N LYS A 88 9.56 -8.50 37.77
CA LYS A 88 8.94 -7.47 38.61
C LYS A 88 9.67 -7.34 39.94
N THR A 89 10.07 -8.44 40.51
CA THR A 89 10.72 -8.47 41.84
C THR A 89 12.23 -8.63 41.78
N GLY A 90 12.75 -9.00 40.59
CA GLY A 90 14.16 -9.33 40.44
C GLY A 90 14.55 -10.68 41.06
N MET A 91 13.58 -11.45 41.46
CA MET A 91 13.84 -12.78 42.05
C MET A 91 13.99 -13.84 40.97
N TYR A 92 15.00 -14.69 41.15
CA TYR A 92 15.19 -15.82 40.30
C TYR A 92 14.84 -17.09 41.10
N ILE A 93 13.81 -17.79 40.64
CA ILE A 93 13.26 -18.94 41.34
C ILE A 93 13.90 -20.19 40.74
N LYS A 94 14.74 -20.85 41.51
CA LYS A 94 15.39 -22.08 41.08
C LYS A 94 14.43 -23.26 41.05
N ASN A 95 14.62 -24.11 40.07
CA ASN A 95 13.86 -25.36 39.96
C ASN A 95 14.27 -26.37 41.05
#